data_e53a27bbe5eb971490abe6415dd0e24f
#
_entry.id   e53a27bbe5eb971490abe6415dd0e24f
#
_cell.length_a   1.000
_cell.length_b   1.000
_cell.length_c   1.000
_cell.angle_alpha   90.00
_cell.angle_beta   90.00
_cell.angle_gamma   90.00
#
_symmetry.space_group_name_H-M   'P 1'
#
loop_
_entity.id
_entity.type
_entity.pdbx_description
1 polymer ?
#
loop_
_entity_poly.entity_id
_entity_poly.type
_entity_poly.pdbx_seq_one_letter_code
_entity_poly.pdbx_strand_id
1 'polypeptide(L)'
;MKLILQHEVKNLGKKGDVIEASEGYARNFLLPKKLAIPATAGNVNAAQQQKENDARKAKRLLDEARLYAAQFAKLKVTVAVKTGEGGRLFGSVTSKDIADALKDQHGVDLDKRKIELKDAIKALGAYPVTVKLHPEVAAQIEVQVTAQ
;
A
#
# COMPACT_ATOMS: atom_id res chain seq x y z
N MET A 1 36.44 1.14 -10.94
CA MET A 1 36.15 0.29 -9.77
C MET A 1 34.66 0.01 -9.73
N LYS A 2 34.30 -1.26 -9.63
CA LYS A 2 32.90 -1.68 -9.52
C LYS A 2 32.46 -1.70 -8.07
N LEU A 3 31.31 -1.12 -7.81
CA LEU A 3 30.73 -0.96 -6.49
C LEU A 3 29.25 -1.35 -6.48
N ILE A 4 28.77 -1.76 -5.31
CA ILE A 4 27.36 -2.03 -5.08
C ILE A 4 26.82 -0.93 -4.18
N LEU A 5 25.77 -0.22 -4.62
CA LEU A 5 25.18 0.84 -3.83
C LEU A 5 24.40 0.28 -2.64
N GLN A 6 24.66 0.84 -1.47
CA GLN A 6 23.95 0.53 -0.22
C GLN A 6 22.77 1.49 0.03
N HIS A 7 22.81 2.64 -0.61
CA HIS A 7 21.78 3.66 -0.55
C HIS A 7 21.53 4.22 -1.95
N GLU A 8 20.38 4.80 -2.15
CA GLU A 8 20.11 5.52 -3.39
C GLU A 8 21.02 6.75 -3.48
N VAL A 9 21.75 6.84 -4.58
CA VAL A 9 22.62 7.99 -4.86
C VAL A 9 22.14 8.64 -6.15
N LYS A 10 21.85 9.93 -6.07
CA LYS A 10 21.44 10.71 -7.24
C LYS A 10 22.49 10.65 -8.34
N ASN A 11 22.07 10.41 -9.57
CA ASN A 11 22.90 10.25 -10.78
C ASN A 11 23.75 8.97 -10.85
N LEU A 12 23.70 8.09 -9.86
CA LEU A 12 24.44 6.82 -9.89
C LEU A 12 23.54 5.59 -9.97
N GLY A 13 22.49 5.54 -9.16
CA GLY A 13 21.57 4.43 -9.15
C GLY A 13 20.87 4.24 -7.81
N LYS A 14 20.16 3.15 -7.69
CA LYS A 14 19.38 2.80 -6.49
C LYS A 14 20.14 1.79 -5.63
N LYS A 15 19.68 1.60 -4.41
CA LYS A 15 20.20 0.58 -3.49
C LYS A 15 20.25 -0.80 -4.16
N GLY A 16 21.40 -1.45 -4.08
CA GLY A 16 21.64 -2.76 -4.64
C GLY A 16 22.10 -2.78 -6.11
N ASP A 17 22.21 -1.62 -6.75
CA ASP A 17 22.71 -1.53 -8.10
C ASP A 17 24.24 -1.66 -8.12
N VAL A 18 24.74 -2.38 -9.13
CA VAL A 18 26.18 -2.48 -9.40
C VAL A 18 26.55 -1.34 -10.33
N ILE A 19 27.43 -0.47 -9.87
CA ILE A 19 27.89 0.70 -10.62
C ILE A 19 29.39 0.66 -10.82
N GLU A 20 29.87 1.42 -11.79
CA GLU A 20 31.29 1.66 -11.99
C GLU A 20 31.59 3.12 -11.72
N ALA A 21 32.52 3.38 -10.83
CA ALA A 21 32.95 4.70 -10.44
C ALA A 21 34.48 4.81 -10.52
N SER A 22 34.99 6.04 -10.64
CA SER A 22 36.43 6.27 -10.57
C SER A 22 36.95 5.88 -9.19
N GLU A 23 38.17 5.40 -9.13
CA GLU A 23 38.78 4.94 -7.87
C GLU A 23 38.86 6.06 -6.84
N GLY A 24 39.20 7.28 -7.26
CA GLY A 24 39.24 8.44 -6.38
C GLY A 24 37.88 8.80 -5.79
N TYR A 25 36.84 8.84 -6.62
CA TYR A 25 35.49 9.13 -6.17
C TYR A 25 34.95 8.03 -5.21
N ALA A 26 35.19 6.77 -5.56
CA ALA A 26 34.80 5.66 -4.73
C ALA A 26 35.45 5.69 -3.34
N ARG A 27 36.78 5.88 -3.31
CA ARG A 27 37.55 5.90 -2.06
C ARG A 27 37.32 7.14 -1.20
N ASN A 28 37.10 8.29 -1.82
CA ASN A 28 36.99 9.56 -1.10
C ASN A 28 35.55 9.89 -0.69
N PHE A 29 34.57 9.40 -1.41
CA PHE A 29 33.16 9.76 -1.20
C PHE A 29 32.27 8.55 -0.86
N LEU A 30 32.21 7.57 -1.75
CA LEU A 30 31.24 6.47 -1.61
C LEU A 30 31.57 5.51 -0.45
N LEU A 31 32.82 5.10 -0.33
CA LEU A 31 33.23 4.15 0.71
C LEU A 31 33.24 4.76 2.11
N PRO A 32 33.81 5.95 2.35
CA PRO A 32 33.83 6.56 3.69
C PRO A 32 32.42 6.89 4.21
N LYS A 33 31.52 7.29 3.33
CA LYS A 33 30.11 7.58 3.68
C LYS A 33 29.23 6.33 3.74
N LYS A 34 29.79 5.16 3.50
CA LYS A 34 29.07 3.89 3.48
C LYS A 34 27.91 3.87 2.49
N LEU A 35 28.00 4.63 1.40
CA LEU A 35 27.00 4.68 0.35
C LEU A 35 27.12 3.50 -0.62
N ALA A 36 28.31 2.91 -0.71
CA ALA A 36 28.59 1.75 -1.55
C ALA A 36 29.62 0.84 -0.91
N ILE A 37 29.66 -0.41 -1.36
CA ILE A 37 30.67 -1.40 -0.98
C ILE A 37 31.34 -1.94 -2.23
N PRO A 38 32.57 -2.50 -2.11
CA PRO A 38 33.22 -3.12 -3.26
C PRO A 38 32.41 -4.27 -3.85
N ALA A 39 32.35 -4.34 -5.17
CA ALA A 39 31.62 -5.40 -5.88
C ALA A 39 32.46 -6.68 -5.96
N THR A 40 32.62 -7.37 -4.85
CA THR A 40 33.21 -8.71 -4.82
C THR A 40 32.17 -9.76 -5.25
N ALA A 41 32.61 -10.96 -5.64
CA ALA A 41 31.71 -12.03 -6.05
C ALA A 41 30.67 -12.35 -4.96
N GLY A 42 31.10 -12.41 -3.68
CA GLY A 42 30.19 -12.64 -2.56
C GLY A 42 29.19 -11.49 -2.35
N ASN A 43 29.65 -10.24 -2.49
CA ASN A 43 28.77 -9.07 -2.36
C ASN A 43 27.78 -8.96 -3.51
N VAL A 44 28.20 -9.26 -4.74
CA VAL A 44 27.30 -9.29 -5.92
C VAL A 44 26.23 -10.35 -5.74
N ASN A 45 26.59 -11.55 -5.31
CA ASN A 45 25.62 -12.61 -5.05
C ASN A 45 24.63 -12.24 -3.94
N ALA A 46 25.11 -11.66 -2.85
CA ALA A 46 24.26 -11.18 -1.75
C ALA A 46 23.28 -10.09 -2.21
N ALA A 47 23.77 -9.12 -3.00
CA ALA A 47 22.92 -8.06 -3.54
C ALA A 47 21.86 -8.61 -4.50
N GLN A 48 22.23 -9.57 -5.35
CA GLN A 48 21.30 -10.23 -6.27
C GLN A 48 20.23 -11.02 -5.52
N GLN A 49 20.61 -11.80 -4.53
CA GLN A 49 19.66 -12.52 -3.67
C GLN A 49 18.71 -11.55 -2.96
N GLN A 50 19.22 -10.44 -2.47
CA GLN A 50 18.38 -9.43 -1.82
C GLN A 50 17.35 -8.85 -2.80
N LYS A 51 17.77 -8.51 -4.02
CA LYS A 51 16.86 -8.04 -5.06
C LYS A 51 15.79 -9.08 -5.41
N GLU A 52 16.17 -10.33 -5.55
CA GLU A 52 15.23 -11.43 -5.83
C GLU A 52 14.24 -11.62 -4.68
N ASN A 53 14.71 -11.57 -3.44
CA ASN A 53 13.85 -11.69 -2.26
C ASN A 53 12.88 -10.52 -2.16
N ASP A 54 13.34 -9.30 -2.42
CA ASP A 54 12.49 -8.11 -2.42
C ASP A 54 11.44 -8.18 -3.53
N ALA A 55 11.83 -8.64 -4.72
CA ALA A 55 10.91 -8.85 -5.83
C ALA A 55 9.85 -9.92 -5.51
N ARG A 56 10.25 -11.02 -4.87
CA ARG A 56 9.31 -12.07 -4.42
C ARG A 56 8.34 -11.55 -3.37
N LYS A 57 8.82 -10.77 -2.40
CA LYS A 57 7.96 -10.14 -1.39
C LYS A 57 6.97 -9.18 -2.02
N ALA A 58 7.42 -8.33 -2.93
CA ALA A 58 6.56 -7.39 -3.64
C ALA A 58 5.47 -8.11 -4.43
N LYS A 59 5.84 -9.16 -5.16
CA LYS A 59 4.90 -10.01 -5.92
C LYS A 59 3.90 -10.69 -5.00
N ARG A 60 4.35 -11.25 -3.88
CA ARG A 60 3.50 -11.91 -2.89
C ARG A 60 2.48 -10.94 -2.30
N LEU A 61 2.90 -9.74 -1.92
CA LEU A 61 2.00 -8.70 -1.41
C LEU A 61 0.97 -8.29 -2.46
N LEU A 62 1.40 -8.18 -3.72
CA LEU A 62 0.50 -7.86 -4.82
C LEU A 62 -0.52 -8.98 -5.06
N ASP A 63 -0.10 -10.23 -5.06
CA ASP A 63 -0.99 -11.38 -5.24
C ASP A 63 -1.99 -11.50 -4.07
N GLU A 64 -1.55 -11.32 -2.84
CA GLU A 64 -2.42 -11.28 -1.66
C GLU A 64 -3.45 -10.14 -1.77
N ALA A 65 -3.02 -8.95 -2.19
CA ALA A 65 -3.91 -7.81 -2.39
C ALA A 65 -4.96 -8.09 -3.48
N ARG A 66 -4.58 -8.76 -4.56
CA ARG A 66 -5.52 -9.17 -5.61
C ARG A 66 -6.56 -10.17 -5.12
N LEU A 67 -6.15 -11.14 -4.28
CA LEU A 67 -7.06 -12.09 -3.66
C LEU A 67 -8.05 -11.38 -2.74
N TYR A 68 -7.59 -10.46 -1.91
CA TYR A 68 -8.47 -9.64 -1.07
C TYR A 68 -9.41 -8.78 -1.90
N ALA A 69 -8.92 -8.19 -2.98
CA ALA A 69 -9.76 -7.39 -3.88
C ALA A 69 -10.91 -8.22 -4.47
N ALA A 70 -10.62 -9.46 -4.89
CA ALA A 70 -11.64 -10.37 -5.40
C ALA A 70 -12.66 -10.74 -4.32
N GLN A 71 -12.24 -10.92 -3.07
CA GLN A 71 -13.14 -11.18 -1.95
C GLN A 71 -13.99 -9.95 -1.62
N PHE A 72 -13.40 -8.76 -1.59
CA PHE A 72 -14.10 -7.52 -1.28
C PHE A 72 -15.12 -7.13 -2.34
N ALA A 73 -14.89 -7.44 -3.59
CA ALA A 73 -15.85 -7.19 -4.66
C ALA A 73 -17.22 -7.87 -4.43
N LYS A 74 -17.21 -8.94 -3.63
CA LYS A 74 -18.42 -9.69 -3.26
C LYS A 74 -19.01 -9.28 -1.92
N LEU A 75 -18.32 -8.40 -1.16
CA LEU A 75 -18.76 -8.01 0.16
C LEU A 75 -19.72 -6.84 0.11
N LYS A 76 -20.74 -6.92 0.93
CA LYS A 76 -21.67 -5.82 1.20
C LYS A 76 -21.57 -5.44 2.65
N VAL A 77 -21.43 -4.16 2.92
CA VAL A 77 -21.36 -3.63 4.27
C VAL A 77 -22.63 -2.84 4.55
N THR A 78 -23.28 -3.15 5.64
CA THR A 78 -24.47 -2.41 6.08
C THR A 78 -24.08 -1.50 7.25
N VAL A 79 -24.33 -0.21 7.08
CA VAL A 79 -24.10 0.80 8.12
C VAL A 79 -25.46 1.32 8.56
N ALA A 80 -25.79 1.10 9.84
CA ALA A 80 -27.03 1.63 10.42
C ALA A 80 -26.77 3.00 11.03
N VAL A 81 -27.54 3.98 10.63
CA VAL A 81 -27.42 5.37 11.11
C VAL A 81 -28.77 5.93 11.48
N LYS A 82 -28.80 6.81 12.45
CA LYS A 82 -30.02 7.52 12.79
C LYS A 82 -30.39 8.49 11.69
N THR A 83 -31.66 8.47 11.29
CA THR A 83 -32.17 9.35 10.25
C THR A 83 -33.17 10.35 10.80
N GLY A 84 -33.18 11.55 10.20
CA GLY A 84 -34.19 12.54 10.43
C GLY A 84 -35.32 12.47 9.40
N GLU A 85 -36.17 13.49 9.33
CA GLU A 85 -37.23 13.60 8.34
C GLU A 85 -36.68 13.63 6.93
N GLY A 86 -37.37 12.98 5.99
CA GLY A 86 -37.00 12.95 4.58
C GLY A 86 -35.85 12.00 4.22
N GLY A 87 -35.48 11.08 5.10
CA GLY A 87 -34.42 10.11 4.84
C GLY A 87 -33.00 10.66 4.90
N ARG A 88 -32.83 11.85 5.43
CA ARG A 88 -31.52 12.46 5.66
C ARG A 88 -30.91 11.95 6.96
N LEU A 89 -29.61 11.71 6.96
CA LEU A 89 -28.89 11.27 8.13
C LEU A 89 -28.66 12.43 9.11
N PHE A 90 -28.71 12.14 10.40
CA PHE A 90 -28.33 13.11 11.45
C PHE A 90 -26.83 13.41 11.50
N GLY A 91 -26.06 12.75 10.68
CA GLY A 91 -24.65 12.95 10.53
C GLY A 91 -24.22 12.44 9.17
N SER A 92 -22.95 12.35 8.94
CA SER A 92 -22.41 11.76 7.72
C SER A 92 -21.72 10.44 8.02
N VAL A 93 -21.80 9.48 7.09
CA VAL A 93 -21.01 8.24 7.16
C VAL A 93 -19.63 8.55 6.63
N THR A 94 -18.64 8.35 7.47
CA THR A 94 -17.23 8.60 7.14
C THR A 94 -16.52 7.28 6.83
N SER A 95 -15.29 7.38 6.29
CA SER A 95 -14.45 6.21 6.07
C SER A 95 -14.17 5.42 7.35
N LYS A 96 -14.12 6.09 8.50
CA LYS A 96 -13.97 5.45 9.80
C LYS A 96 -15.17 4.54 10.11
N ASP A 97 -16.39 5.03 9.89
CA ASP A 97 -17.61 4.26 10.13
C ASP A 97 -17.65 3.00 9.24
N ILE A 98 -17.22 3.12 8.00
CA ILE A 98 -17.12 1.99 7.07
C ILE A 98 -16.06 0.99 7.53
N ALA A 99 -14.90 1.46 7.97
CA ALA A 99 -13.84 0.60 8.50
C ALA A 99 -14.31 -0.17 9.74
N ASP A 100 -14.98 0.51 10.67
CA ASP A 100 -15.54 -0.11 11.87
C ASP A 100 -16.61 -1.16 11.52
N ALA A 101 -17.48 -0.85 10.56
CA ALA A 101 -18.51 -1.78 10.10
C ALA A 101 -17.91 -3.01 9.41
N LEU A 102 -16.87 -2.85 8.61
CA LEU A 102 -16.13 -3.96 8.00
C LEU A 102 -15.51 -4.88 9.04
N LYS A 103 -14.93 -4.30 10.07
CA LYS A 103 -14.35 -5.05 11.17
C LYS A 103 -15.40 -5.84 11.94
N ASP A 104 -16.52 -5.22 12.25
CA ASP A 104 -17.60 -5.85 13.02
C ASP A 104 -18.35 -6.94 12.23
N GLN A 105 -18.61 -6.70 10.94
CA GLN A 105 -19.42 -7.61 10.12
C GLN A 105 -18.61 -8.70 9.44
N HIS A 106 -17.40 -8.40 9.00
CA HIS A 106 -16.56 -9.30 8.21
C HIS A 106 -15.23 -9.66 8.88
N GLY A 107 -14.92 -9.05 10.03
CA GLY A 107 -13.65 -9.25 10.71
C GLY A 107 -12.44 -8.69 9.94
N VAL A 108 -12.67 -7.79 9.00
CA VAL A 108 -11.63 -7.18 8.19
C VAL A 108 -11.13 -5.91 8.85
N ASP A 109 -9.87 -5.90 9.25
CA ASP A 109 -9.23 -4.72 9.83
C ASP A 109 -8.57 -3.89 8.72
N LEU A 110 -9.21 -2.79 8.38
CA LEU A 110 -8.72 -1.84 7.38
C LEU A 110 -8.51 -0.47 8.00
N ASP A 111 -7.41 0.18 7.59
CA ASP A 111 -7.18 1.57 7.95
C ASP A 111 -8.17 2.47 7.18
N LYS A 112 -8.78 3.41 7.86
CA LYS A 112 -9.66 4.42 7.25
C LYS A 112 -9.01 5.18 6.10
N ARG A 113 -7.68 5.31 6.11
CA ARG A 113 -6.91 5.97 5.05
C ARG A 113 -6.92 5.21 3.73
N LYS A 114 -7.14 3.90 3.79
CA LYS A 114 -7.22 3.04 2.61
C LYS A 114 -8.60 3.07 1.96
N ILE A 115 -9.59 3.62 2.63
CA ILE A 115 -10.95 3.73 2.13
C ILE A 115 -11.11 5.11 1.48
N GLU A 116 -11.39 5.12 0.17
CA GLU A 116 -11.64 6.35 -0.58
C GLU A 116 -13.14 6.63 -0.66
N LEU A 117 -13.55 7.71 -0.03
CA LEU A 117 -14.86 8.30 -0.18
C LEU A 117 -14.72 9.64 -0.91
N LYS A 118 -15.42 9.78 -2.01
CA LYS A 118 -15.45 11.07 -2.73
C LYS A 118 -16.16 12.13 -1.90
N ASP A 119 -17.30 11.78 -1.34
CA ASP A 119 -18.09 12.65 -0.48
C ASP A 119 -18.64 11.85 0.70
N ALA A 120 -18.82 12.52 1.85
CA ALA A 120 -19.45 11.91 3.00
C ALA A 120 -20.91 11.51 2.66
N ILE A 121 -21.31 10.32 3.06
CA ILE A 121 -22.66 9.83 2.79
C ILE A 121 -23.64 10.50 3.76
N LYS A 122 -24.62 11.18 3.20
CA LYS A 122 -25.61 11.94 3.99
C LYS A 122 -27.05 11.45 3.79
N ALA A 123 -27.26 10.46 2.96
CA ALA A 123 -28.59 9.91 2.68
C ALA A 123 -28.56 8.39 2.71
N LEU A 124 -29.74 7.79 2.89
CA LEU A 124 -29.91 6.34 2.83
C LEU A 124 -29.69 5.83 1.40
N GLY A 125 -29.17 4.64 1.27
CA GLY A 125 -29.01 3.98 -0.01
C GLY A 125 -27.73 3.13 -0.08
N ALA A 126 -27.48 2.58 -1.26
CA ALA A 126 -26.28 1.83 -1.56
C ALA A 126 -25.26 2.71 -2.29
N TYR A 127 -24.04 2.69 -1.81
CA TYR A 127 -22.96 3.50 -2.37
C TYR A 127 -21.74 2.64 -2.64
N PRO A 128 -21.12 2.74 -3.83
CA PRO A 128 -19.85 2.10 -4.08
C PRO A 128 -18.72 2.85 -3.39
N VAL A 129 -17.87 2.12 -2.70
CA VAL A 129 -16.70 2.66 -2.00
C VAL A 129 -15.47 1.95 -2.48
N THR A 130 -14.43 2.70 -2.84
CA THR A 130 -13.17 2.15 -3.27
C THR A 130 -12.23 1.98 -2.09
N VAL A 131 -11.66 0.78 -1.96
CA VAL A 131 -10.69 0.46 -0.94
C VAL A 131 -9.34 0.19 -1.61
N LYS A 132 -8.33 0.93 -1.23
CA LYS A 132 -6.96 0.70 -1.71
C LYS A 132 -6.28 -0.33 -0.83
N LEU A 133 -6.06 -1.52 -1.36
CA LEU A 133 -5.34 -2.59 -0.68
C LEU A 133 -3.84 -2.55 -0.93
N HIS A 134 -3.47 -2.08 -2.10
CA HIS A 134 -2.09 -1.94 -2.57
C HIS A 134 -2.02 -0.76 -3.51
N PRO A 135 -0.88 -0.07 -3.68
CA PRO A 135 -0.77 1.04 -4.64
C PRO A 135 -1.23 0.70 -6.06
N GLU A 136 -1.13 -0.58 -6.45
CA GLU A 136 -1.56 -1.08 -7.76
C GLU A 136 -2.90 -1.81 -7.73
N VAL A 137 -3.47 -2.09 -6.56
CA VAL A 137 -4.69 -2.88 -6.42
C VAL A 137 -5.71 -2.11 -5.58
N ALA A 138 -6.86 -1.86 -6.17
CA ALA A 138 -8.02 -1.28 -5.50
C ALA A 138 -9.21 -2.22 -5.64
N ALA A 139 -10.05 -2.27 -4.61
CA ALA A 139 -11.29 -3.03 -4.59
C ALA A 139 -12.47 -2.10 -4.39
N GLN A 140 -13.62 -2.46 -4.97
CA GLN A 140 -14.87 -1.77 -4.72
C GLN A 140 -15.76 -2.62 -3.83
N ILE A 141 -16.29 -2.00 -2.78
CA ILE A 141 -17.29 -2.61 -1.90
C ILE A 141 -18.57 -1.82 -1.98
N GLU A 142 -19.69 -2.49 -1.78
CA GLU A 142 -20.98 -1.84 -1.70
C GLU A 142 -21.32 -1.56 -0.24
N VAL A 143 -21.54 -0.30 0.07
CA VAL A 143 -21.95 0.13 1.40
C VAL A 143 -23.42 0.47 1.37
N GLN A 144 -24.22 -0.26 2.12
CA GLN A 144 -25.63 0.02 2.30
C GLN A 144 -25.85 0.80 3.58
N VAL A 145 -26.41 1.99 3.44
CA VAL A 145 -26.76 2.83 4.58
C VAL A 145 -28.24 2.67 4.88
N THR A 146 -28.53 2.19 6.06
CA THR A 146 -29.91 1.94 6.52
C THR A 146 -30.26 2.79 7.71
N ALA A 147 -31.54 2.99 7.93
CA ALA A 147 -32.04 3.64 9.14
C ALA A 147 -31.87 2.71 10.37
N GLN A 148 -31.42 3.31 11.45
CA GLN A 148 -31.31 2.60 12.71
C GLN A 148 -32.65 2.51 13.42
#